data_87bf366ca7792f2bc2cd58f736f77fa3
#
_entry.id   87bf366ca7792f2bc2cd58f736f77fa3
#
_cell.length_a   1.000
_cell.length_b   1.000
_cell.length_c   1.000
_cell.angle_alpha   90.00
_cell.angle_beta   90.00
_cell.angle_gamma   90.00
#
_symmetry.space_group_name_H-M   'P 1'
#
loop_
_entity.id
_entity.type
_entity.pdbx_description
1 polymer ?
#
loop_
_entity_poly.entity_id
_entity_poly.type
_entity_poly.pdbx_seq_one_letter_code
_entity_poly.pdbx_strand_id
1 'polypeptide(L)'
;MSIVSGSLVPYLSYREKFKLKKLTPIHWSWKNLLWQLEEFQRHHSQRGSLTFSTLNNEEGCEILPGSAISIQVVKPLCRTHPHKHSWWHLFIVQQGKGSMILDGNNTLLIKQQDVLLVPAWCLHEIVNDSSEENLILMSLTNLPQQSALGCLFESESTNEINQEFGGRYVSISQ
;
A
#
# COMPACT_ATOMS: atom_id res chain seq x y z
N MET A 1 28.08 -7.73 16.33
CA MET A 1 27.20 -8.62 15.56
C MET A 1 27.55 -10.05 15.91
N SER A 2 26.63 -10.85 16.46
CA SER A 2 26.93 -12.25 16.85
C SER A 2 26.58 -13.15 15.65
N ILE A 3 27.54 -14.03 15.30
CA ILE A 3 27.34 -15.06 14.27
C ILE A 3 26.86 -16.33 15.00
N VAL A 4 25.74 -16.89 14.56
CA VAL A 4 25.21 -18.16 15.08
C VAL A 4 25.43 -19.29 14.09
N SER A 5 25.67 -20.52 14.61
CA SER A 5 25.81 -21.70 13.76
C SER A 5 24.47 -22.12 13.16
N GLY A 6 24.44 -22.38 11.87
CA GLY A 6 23.30 -22.98 11.21
C GLY A 6 23.18 -24.48 11.47
N SER A 7 22.02 -25.06 11.17
CA SER A 7 21.73 -26.50 11.20
C SER A 7 21.05 -26.97 9.93
N LEU A 8 21.10 -28.27 9.67
CA LEU A 8 20.40 -28.91 8.57
C LEU A 8 19.13 -29.59 9.10
N VAL A 9 18.06 -29.51 8.31
CA VAL A 9 16.82 -30.21 8.58
C VAL A 9 16.44 -31.10 7.37
N PRO A 10 15.74 -32.23 7.57
CA PRO A 10 15.32 -33.07 6.46
C PRO A 10 14.44 -32.31 5.46
N TYR A 11 14.76 -32.43 4.16
CA TYR A 11 14.04 -31.73 3.08
C TYR A 11 12.54 -32.00 3.11
N LEU A 12 12.12 -33.22 3.38
CA LEU A 12 10.68 -33.56 3.43
C LEU A 12 9.98 -32.81 4.57
N SER A 13 10.60 -32.68 5.74
CA SER A 13 10.04 -31.90 6.87
C SER A 13 9.97 -30.40 6.53
N TYR A 14 10.98 -29.88 5.83
CA TYR A 14 10.98 -28.51 5.32
C TYR A 14 9.84 -28.27 4.33
N ARG A 15 9.67 -29.18 3.36
CA ARG A 15 8.62 -29.08 2.30
C ARG A 15 7.21 -29.10 2.91
N GLU A 16 6.98 -29.87 4.00
CA GLU A 16 5.68 -29.93 4.67
C GLU A 16 5.22 -28.56 5.21
N LYS A 17 6.15 -27.67 5.59
CA LYS A 17 5.81 -26.31 6.03
C LYS A 17 5.17 -25.45 4.94
N PHE A 18 5.43 -25.77 3.66
CA PHE A 18 4.89 -25.06 2.51
C PHE A 18 3.62 -25.67 1.95
N LYS A 19 3.04 -26.68 2.63
CA LYS A 19 1.68 -27.07 2.33
C LYS A 19 0.78 -25.87 2.58
N LEU A 20 0.10 -25.42 1.53
CA LEU A 20 -0.77 -24.25 1.55
C LEU A 20 -1.76 -24.38 2.71
N LYS A 21 -1.74 -23.43 3.64
CA LYS A 21 -2.82 -23.26 4.59
C LYS A 21 -4.08 -23.00 3.78
N LYS A 22 -5.13 -23.76 4.01
CA LYS A 22 -6.42 -23.56 3.36
C LYS A 22 -6.93 -22.18 3.81
N LEU A 23 -6.95 -21.22 2.86
CA LEU A 23 -7.51 -19.91 3.13
C LEU A 23 -9.03 -20.04 3.27
N THR A 24 -9.58 -19.38 4.26
CA THR A 24 -11.03 -19.25 4.44
C THR A 24 -11.52 -18.11 3.54
N PRO A 25 -12.62 -18.28 2.79
CA PRO A 25 -13.22 -17.18 2.05
C PRO A 25 -13.58 -16.02 2.99
N ILE A 26 -13.22 -14.80 2.62
CA ILE A 26 -13.48 -13.58 3.40
C ILE A 26 -14.22 -12.59 2.51
N HIS A 27 -15.22 -11.94 3.08
CA HIS A 27 -16.03 -10.93 2.39
C HIS A 27 -15.94 -9.59 3.14
N TRP A 28 -15.40 -8.59 2.47
CA TRP A 28 -15.43 -7.20 2.90
C TRP A 28 -16.54 -6.47 2.15
N SER A 29 -17.68 -6.21 2.81
CA SER A 29 -18.78 -5.50 2.16
C SER A 29 -18.42 -4.03 1.94
N TRP A 30 -18.76 -3.49 0.76
CA TRP A 30 -18.51 -2.10 0.41
C TRP A 30 -19.08 -1.11 1.44
N LYS A 31 -20.28 -1.38 1.94
CA LYS A 31 -20.92 -0.58 2.99
C LYS A 31 -20.06 -0.49 4.27
N ASN A 32 -19.48 -1.61 4.71
CA ASN A 32 -18.62 -1.63 5.88
C ASN A 32 -17.29 -0.91 5.63
N LEU A 33 -16.72 -1.05 4.43
CA LEU A 33 -15.51 -0.34 4.05
C LEU A 33 -15.71 1.17 4.08
N LEU A 34 -16.79 1.67 3.50
CA LEU A 34 -17.12 3.08 3.53
C LEU A 34 -17.32 3.59 4.96
N TRP A 35 -18.05 2.86 5.79
CA TRP A 35 -18.25 3.24 7.19
C TRP A 35 -16.91 3.34 7.95
N GLN A 36 -16.02 2.38 7.79
CA GLN A 36 -14.70 2.41 8.42
C GLN A 36 -13.84 3.58 7.90
N LEU A 37 -13.88 3.87 6.61
CA LEU A 37 -13.20 5.03 6.04
C LEU A 37 -13.72 6.35 6.60
N GLU A 38 -15.04 6.51 6.69
CA GLU A 38 -15.68 7.70 7.25
C GLU A 38 -15.29 7.89 8.73
N GLU A 39 -15.34 6.83 9.54
CA GLU A 39 -14.88 6.86 10.92
C GLU A 39 -13.42 7.26 11.03
N PHE A 40 -12.55 6.64 10.22
CA PHE A 40 -11.14 6.96 10.20
C PHE A 40 -10.89 8.43 9.81
N GLN A 41 -11.60 8.94 8.81
CA GLN A 41 -11.48 10.32 8.36
C GLN A 41 -11.91 11.38 9.36
N ARG A 42 -12.84 11.07 10.28
CA ARG A 42 -13.24 12.00 11.35
C ARG A 42 -12.09 12.36 12.27
N HIS A 43 -11.11 11.47 12.40
CA HIS A 43 -9.97 11.60 13.29
C HIS A 43 -8.65 11.95 12.56
N HIS A 44 -8.63 11.93 11.23
CA HIS A 44 -7.45 12.15 10.42
C HIS A 44 -7.71 13.20 9.33
N SER A 45 -6.70 14.03 9.02
CA SER A 45 -6.91 15.28 8.29
C SER A 45 -7.25 15.09 6.80
N GLN A 46 -6.30 15.01 5.91
CA GLN A 46 -6.53 15.18 4.46
C GLN A 46 -6.57 13.85 3.69
N ARG A 47 -5.82 12.87 4.15
CA ARG A 47 -5.68 11.54 3.55
C ARG A 47 -6.00 10.48 4.57
N GLY A 48 -6.88 9.55 4.20
CA GLY A 48 -7.14 8.35 4.98
C GLY A 48 -6.79 7.10 4.16
N SER A 49 -6.04 6.18 4.74
CA SER A 49 -5.75 4.88 4.13
C SER A 49 -5.92 3.78 5.16
N LEU A 50 -6.67 2.74 4.80
CA LEU A 50 -6.86 1.54 5.59
C LEU A 50 -6.42 0.32 4.81
N THR A 51 -5.79 -0.65 5.47
CA THR A 51 -5.38 -1.91 4.86
C THR A 51 -6.36 -3.02 5.24
N PHE A 52 -6.72 -3.83 4.26
CA PHE A 52 -7.58 -5.00 4.48
C PHE A 52 -6.86 -6.01 5.37
N SER A 53 -7.57 -6.59 6.32
CA SER A 53 -7.02 -7.63 7.19
C SER A 53 -7.93 -8.85 7.23
N THR A 54 -7.32 -10.02 7.22
CA THR A 54 -7.99 -11.32 7.39
C THR A 54 -8.17 -11.71 8.86
N LEU A 55 -7.49 -11.02 9.79
CA LEU A 55 -7.45 -11.32 11.22
C LEU A 55 -7.91 -10.15 12.10
N ASN A 56 -8.38 -9.06 11.53
CA ASN A 56 -8.74 -7.81 12.22
C ASN A 56 -7.58 -7.15 13.01
N ASN A 57 -6.34 -7.43 12.60
CA ASN A 57 -5.11 -6.84 13.10
C ASN A 57 -4.06 -6.75 11.99
N GLU A 58 -2.89 -6.20 12.28
CA GLU A 58 -1.82 -5.98 11.30
C GLU A 58 -1.24 -7.30 10.75
N GLU A 59 -1.24 -8.37 11.52
CA GLU A 59 -0.74 -9.69 11.08
C GLU A 59 -1.58 -10.28 9.94
N GLY A 60 -2.85 -9.87 9.82
CA GLY A 60 -3.76 -10.29 8.76
C GLY A 60 -3.68 -9.47 7.48
N CYS A 61 -2.83 -8.43 7.41
CA CYS A 61 -2.79 -7.50 6.28
C CYS A 61 -2.11 -8.07 5.02
N GLU A 62 -1.31 -9.11 5.15
CA GLU A 62 -0.84 -9.89 4.00
C GLU A 62 -1.95 -10.87 3.57
N ILE A 63 -2.88 -10.39 2.75
CA ILE A 63 -4.08 -11.15 2.34
C ILE A 63 -3.77 -12.35 1.43
N LEU A 64 -2.70 -12.25 0.64
CA LEU A 64 -2.10 -13.31 -0.16
C LEU A 64 -0.58 -13.22 0.01
N PRO A 65 0.17 -14.31 -0.15
CA PRO A 65 1.63 -14.28 -0.02
C PRO A 65 2.26 -13.15 -0.84
N GLY A 66 2.96 -12.25 -0.17
CA GLY A 66 3.63 -11.10 -0.76
C GLY A 66 2.72 -9.94 -1.17
N SER A 67 1.42 -9.98 -0.87
CA SER A 67 0.47 -8.97 -1.36
C SER A 67 -0.46 -8.44 -0.27
N ALA A 68 -0.72 -7.14 -0.33
CA ALA A 68 -1.72 -6.46 0.50
C ALA A 68 -2.70 -5.66 -0.36
N ILE A 69 -3.89 -5.43 0.17
CA ILE A 69 -4.87 -4.50 -0.41
C ILE A 69 -5.11 -3.39 0.59
N SER A 70 -5.11 -2.15 0.10
CA SER A 70 -5.52 -1.00 0.88
C SER A 70 -6.61 -0.22 0.16
N ILE A 71 -7.36 0.56 0.92
CA ILE A 71 -8.33 1.52 0.41
C ILE A 71 -7.94 2.89 0.93
N GLN A 72 -7.90 3.86 0.03
CA GLN A 72 -7.45 5.22 0.30
C GLN A 72 -8.50 6.21 -0.14
N VAL A 73 -8.65 7.26 0.65
CA VAL A 73 -9.50 8.40 0.31
C VAL A 73 -8.67 9.67 0.23
N VAL A 74 -8.92 10.46 -0.81
CA VAL A 74 -8.42 11.83 -0.95
C VAL A 74 -9.64 12.74 -0.91
N LYS A 75 -9.72 13.59 0.12
CA LYS A 75 -10.84 14.52 0.33
C LYS A 75 -10.93 15.56 -0.80
N PRO A 76 -12.09 16.23 -0.96
CA PRO A 76 -12.21 17.34 -1.90
C PRO A 76 -11.10 18.36 -1.76
N LEU A 77 -10.57 18.84 -2.89
CA LEU A 77 -9.50 19.84 -2.99
C LEU A 77 -8.20 19.46 -2.26
N CYS A 78 -7.99 18.16 -2.02
CA CYS A 78 -6.79 17.64 -1.38
C CYS A 78 -5.92 16.85 -2.37
N ARG A 79 -4.65 16.67 -1.99
CA ARG A 79 -3.66 15.87 -2.71
C ARG A 79 -2.77 15.09 -1.77
N THR A 80 -2.15 14.04 -2.26
CA THR A 80 -1.07 13.35 -1.55
C THR A 80 0.25 14.10 -1.78
N HIS A 81 1.25 13.88 -0.92
CA HIS A 81 2.60 14.35 -1.24
C HIS A 81 3.19 13.51 -2.38
N PRO A 82 3.94 14.11 -3.32
CA PRO A 82 4.67 13.35 -4.32
C PRO A 82 5.68 12.42 -3.66
N HIS A 83 5.60 11.12 -3.97
CA HIS A 83 6.47 10.11 -3.38
C HIS A 83 6.72 8.96 -4.36
N LYS A 84 7.77 8.21 -4.11
CA LYS A 84 8.12 6.97 -4.82
C LYS A 84 8.65 5.94 -3.84
N HIS A 85 8.53 4.67 -4.18
CA HIS A 85 8.93 3.58 -3.31
C HIS A 85 9.27 2.32 -4.10
N SER A 86 9.86 1.34 -3.41
CA SER A 86 10.34 0.09 -4.00
C SER A 86 9.24 -0.92 -4.36
N TRP A 87 8.00 -0.68 -3.96
CA TRP A 87 6.85 -1.54 -4.32
C TRP A 87 5.98 -0.88 -5.37
N TRP A 88 5.23 -1.69 -6.12
CA TRP A 88 4.26 -1.23 -7.12
C TRP A 88 2.84 -1.15 -6.53
N HIS A 89 1.98 -0.36 -7.18
CA HIS A 89 0.56 -0.30 -6.94
C HIS A 89 -0.24 -0.61 -8.21
N LEU A 90 -1.27 -1.44 -8.06
CA LEU A 90 -2.38 -1.51 -9.01
C LEU A 90 -3.57 -0.80 -8.39
N PHE A 91 -3.81 0.44 -8.79
CA PHE A 91 -4.94 1.22 -8.33
C PHE A 91 -6.20 0.90 -9.12
N ILE A 92 -7.34 0.89 -8.42
CA ILE A 92 -8.68 0.79 -8.99
C ILE A 92 -9.48 1.94 -8.40
N VAL A 93 -10.00 2.86 -9.24
CA VAL A 93 -10.81 3.97 -8.78
C VAL A 93 -12.21 3.47 -8.45
N GLN A 94 -12.57 3.51 -7.18
CA GLN A 94 -13.86 3.02 -6.69
C GLN A 94 -14.94 4.09 -6.73
N GLN A 95 -14.57 5.35 -6.53
CA GLN A 95 -15.50 6.48 -6.49
C GLN A 95 -14.80 7.78 -6.85
N GLY A 96 -15.53 8.70 -7.47
CA GLY A 96 -15.06 10.03 -7.80
C GLY A 96 -14.21 10.09 -9.07
N LYS A 97 -13.57 11.23 -9.24
CA LYS A 97 -12.64 11.55 -10.33
C LYS A 97 -11.52 12.45 -9.81
N GLY A 98 -10.39 12.44 -10.47
CA GLY A 98 -9.24 13.26 -10.11
C GLY A 98 -8.09 13.08 -11.09
N SER A 99 -6.88 13.28 -10.63
CA SER A 99 -5.66 13.13 -11.43
C SER A 99 -4.62 12.31 -10.70
N MET A 100 -3.84 11.54 -11.47
CA MET A 100 -2.59 10.94 -11.05
C MET A 100 -1.46 11.67 -11.76
N ILE A 101 -0.55 12.29 -11.02
CA ILE A 101 0.63 12.94 -11.56
C ILE A 101 1.79 11.95 -11.43
N LEU A 102 2.42 11.63 -12.57
CA LEU A 102 3.50 10.66 -12.66
C LEU A 102 4.79 11.35 -13.11
N ASP A 103 5.91 11.03 -12.44
CA ASP A 103 7.25 11.60 -12.71
C ASP A 103 7.26 13.13 -12.80
N GLY A 104 6.39 13.77 -12.03
CA GLY A 104 6.27 15.21 -11.89
C GLY A 104 5.61 15.96 -13.05
N ASN A 105 5.51 15.37 -14.25
CA ASN A 105 5.08 16.06 -15.46
C ASN A 105 3.91 15.41 -16.21
N ASN A 106 3.68 14.12 -16.00
CA ASN A 106 2.65 13.37 -16.72
C ASN A 106 1.37 13.32 -15.91
N THR A 107 0.38 14.13 -16.26
CA THR A 107 -0.93 14.12 -15.60
C THR A 107 -1.87 13.19 -16.33
N LEU A 108 -2.35 12.18 -15.64
CA LEU A 108 -3.37 11.25 -16.09
C LEU A 108 -4.68 11.55 -15.35
N LEU A 109 -5.72 11.89 -16.08
CA LEU A 109 -7.07 12.01 -15.52
C LEU A 109 -7.61 10.63 -15.21
N ILE A 110 -8.13 10.45 -14.03
CA ILE A 110 -8.70 9.19 -13.53
C ILE A 110 -10.13 9.39 -13.06
N LYS A 111 -10.96 8.37 -13.26
CA LYS A 111 -12.36 8.37 -12.84
C LYS A 111 -12.78 6.97 -12.39
N GLN A 112 -13.95 6.88 -11.80
CA GLN A 112 -14.52 5.62 -11.34
C GLN A 112 -14.41 4.52 -12.40
N GLN A 113 -14.01 3.32 -11.99
CA GLN A 113 -13.75 2.11 -12.76
C GLN A 113 -12.43 2.09 -13.55
N ASP A 114 -11.66 3.17 -13.55
CA ASP A 114 -10.32 3.13 -14.14
C ASP A 114 -9.38 2.27 -13.29
N VAL A 115 -8.46 1.60 -13.99
CA VAL A 115 -7.40 0.77 -13.40
C VAL A 115 -6.06 1.31 -13.85
N LEU A 116 -5.15 1.56 -12.91
CA LEU A 116 -3.83 2.14 -13.17
C LEU A 116 -2.74 1.35 -12.46
N LEU A 117 -1.75 0.88 -13.21
CA LEU A 117 -0.52 0.33 -12.65
C LEU A 117 0.51 1.45 -12.48
N VAL A 118 0.96 1.66 -11.26
CA VAL A 118 2.11 2.51 -10.93
C VAL A 118 3.27 1.58 -10.56
N PRO A 119 4.32 1.50 -11.42
CA PRO A 119 5.48 0.66 -11.15
C PRO A 119 6.25 1.11 -9.92
N ALA A 120 7.07 0.20 -9.37
CA ALA A 120 8.06 0.58 -8.36
C ALA A 120 8.93 1.74 -8.87
N TRP A 121 9.31 2.66 -7.97
CA TRP A 121 10.14 3.84 -8.23
C TRP A 121 9.55 4.91 -9.16
N CYS A 122 8.34 4.75 -9.66
CA CYS A 122 7.62 5.82 -10.35
C CYS A 122 7.17 6.87 -9.31
N LEU A 123 7.65 8.10 -9.44
CA LEU A 123 7.18 9.22 -8.61
C LEU A 123 5.71 9.46 -8.91
N HIS A 124 4.87 9.49 -7.89
CA HIS A 124 3.44 9.67 -8.08
C HIS A 124 2.78 10.50 -6.99
N GLU A 125 1.71 11.17 -7.39
CA GLU A 125 0.86 12.02 -6.57
C GLU A 125 -0.58 11.86 -7.01
N ILE A 126 -1.51 11.75 -6.07
CA ILE A 126 -2.94 11.68 -6.33
C ILE A 126 -3.55 13.03 -5.97
N VAL A 127 -4.33 13.59 -6.90
CA VAL A 127 -4.99 14.88 -6.74
C VAL A 127 -6.51 14.70 -6.89
N ASN A 128 -7.26 15.22 -5.94
CA ASN A 128 -8.71 15.34 -6.04
C ASN A 128 -9.07 16.81 -6.23
N ASP A 129 -9.35 17.19 -7.47
CA ASP A 129 -9.77 18.55 -7.85
C ASP A 129 -11.27 18.81 -7.66
N SER A 130 -12.06 17.80 -7.27
CA SER A 130 -13.47 17.97 -6.96
C SER A 130 -13.64 18.83 -5.71
N SER A 131 -14.62 19.71 -5.70
CA SER A 131 -15.02 20.49 -4.52
C SER A 131 -16.02 19.77 -3.61
N GLU A 132 -16.60 18.65 -4.08
CA GLU A 132 -17.76 18.03 -3.42
C GLU A 132 -17.55 16.56 -3.09
N GLU A 133 -16.87 15.81 -3.97
CA GLU A 133 -16.79 14.36 -3.88
C GLU A 133 -15.41 13.87 -3.43
N ASN A 134 -15.40 12.86 -2.58
CA ASN A 134 -14.19 12.12 -2.26
C ASN A 134 -13.72 11.33 -3.49
N LEU A 135 -12.40 11.28 -3.69
CA LEU A 135 -11.77 10.33 -4.59
C LEU A 135 -11.33 9.11 -3.76
N ILE A 136 -11.91 7.94 -4.06
CA ILE A 136 -11.63 6.69 -3.34
C ILE A 136 -10.95 5.71 -4.30
N LEU A 137 -9.76 5.25 -3.90
CA LEU A 137 -8.98 4.28 -4.64
C LEU A 137 -8.75 3.04 -3.79
N MET A 138 -8.89 1.88 -4.41
CA MET A 138 -8.39 0.62 -3.86
C MET A 138 -7.04 0.32 -4.51
N SER A 139 -6.09 -0.19 -3.75
CA SER A 139 -4.74 -0.49 -4.24
C SER A 139 -4.34 -1.89 -3.84
N LEU A 140 -3.98 -2.73 -4.82
CA LEU A 140 -3.21 -3.95 -4.61
C LEU A 140 -1.73 -3.60 -4.70
N THR A 141 -0.91 -4.17 -3.83
CA THR A 141 0.52 -3.87 -3.75
C THR A 141 1.34 -5.09 -3.34
N ASN A 142 2.61 -5.13 -3.73
CA ASN A 142 3.58 -6.13 -3.27
C ASN A 142 4.46 -5.63 -2.10
N LEU A 143 3.98 -4.66 -1.34
CA LEU A 143 4.71 -4.14 -0.18
C LEU A 143 5.17 -5.25 0.78
N PRO A 144 4.34 -6.25 1.17
CA PRO A 144 4.79 -7.32 2.06
C PRO A 144 5.94 -8.13 1.48
N GLN A 145 5.96 -8.37 0.16
CA GLN A 145 7.07 -9.05 -0.52
C GLN A 145 8.36 -8.25 -0.43
N GLN A 146 8.29 -6.93 -0.69
CA GLN A 146 9.48 -6.06 -0.60
C GLN A 146 10.01 -5.99 0.83
N SER A 147 9.11 -5.95 1.82
CA SER A 147 9.47 -6.00 3.23
C SER A 147 10.20 -7.31 3.59
N ALA A 148 9.65 -8.45 3.18
CA ALA A 148 10.24 -9.78 3.44
C ALA A 148 11.62 -9.94 2.79
N LEU A 149 11.88 -9.26 1.67
CA LEU A 149 13.19 -9.24 0.98
C LEU A 149 14.16 -8.22 1.58
N GLY A 150 13.77 -7.43 2.58
CA GLY A 150 14.58 -6.34 3.13
C GLY A 150 14.80 -5.19 2.14
N CYS A 151 13.90 -5.06 1.16
CA CYS A 151 13.99 -4.07 0.08
C CYS A 151 12.89 -3.00 0.19
N LEU A 152 12.45 -2.69 1.40
CA LEU A 152 11.44 -1.67 1.63
C LEU A 152 12.09 -0.29 1.67
N PHE A 153 11.90 0.49 0.59
CA PHE A 153 12.44 1.84 0.46
C PHE A 153 11.35 2.78 0.02
N GLU A 154 11.33 3.97 0.59
CA GLU A 154 10.43 5.06 0.25
C GLU A 154 11.23 6.37 0.17
N SER A 155 10.87 7.24 -0.77
CA SER A 155 11.44 8.58 -0.90
C SER A 155 10.33 9.59 -1.16
N GLU A 156 10.27 10.61 -0.35
CA GLU A 156 9.51 11.82 -0.64
C GLU A 156 10.33 12.75 -1.56
N SER A 157 9.69 13.70 -2.22
CA SER A 157 10.32 14.58 -3.24
C SER A 157 11.45 15.49 -2.73
N THR A 158 11.85 15.40 -1.48
CA THR A 158 12.87 16.19 -0.80
C THR A 158 14.26 15.56 -0.77
N ASN A 159 14.69 14.84 -1.80
CA ASN A 159 16.04 14.24 -1.93
C ASN A 159 16.48 13.27 -0.81
N GLU A 160 15.58 12.85 0.07
CA GLU A 160 15.88 11.92 1.14
C GLU A 160 15.27 10.55 0.82
N ILE A 161 16.10 9.52 0.82
CA ILE A 161 15.65 8.12 0.77
C ILE A 161 15.49 7.65 2.21
N ASN A 162 14.25 7.42 2.62
CA ASN A 162 13.98 6.81 3.92
C ASN A 162 13.97 5.29 3.75
N GLN A 163 14.85 4.62 4.46
CA GLN A 163 14.91 3.15 4.52
C GLN A 163 14.36 2.67 5.85
N GLU A 164 13.35 1.84 5.83
CA GLU A 164 12.83 1.20 7.01
C GLU A 164 13.54 -0.13 7.26
N PHE A 165 14.35 -0.20 8.32
CA PHE A 165 14.92 -1.42 8.82
C PHE A 165 14.39 -1.71 10.22
N GLY A 166 13.56 -2.74 10.34
CA GLY A 166 13.10 -3.21 11.65
C GLY A 166 12.38 -2.16 12.49
N GLY A 167 11.53 -1.33 11.86
CA GLY A 167 10.73 -0.31 12.54
C GLY A 167 11.49 0.96 12.94
N ARG A 168 12.66 1.22 12.37
CA ARG A 168 13.39 2.48 12.53
C ARG A 168 13.68 3.10 11.19
N TYR A 169 13.28 4.36 11.03
CA TYR A 169 13.63 5.14 9.85
C TYR A 169 15.11 5.53 9.93
N VAL A 170 15.85 5.26 8.86
CA VAL A 170 17.22 5.76 8.68
C VAL A 170 17.20 6.70 7.47
N SER A 171 17.44 7.97 7.72
CA SER A 171 17.63 8.98 6.68
C SER A 171 19.03 8.82 6.09
N ILE A 172 19.11 8.60 4.77
CA ILE A 172 20.38 8.59 4.04
C ILE A 172 20.44 9.88 3.22
N SER A 173 21.23 10.85 3.66
CA SER A 173 21.60 12.02 2.86
C SER A 173 22.65 11.62 1.82
N GLN A 174 22.44 11.99 0.56
CA GLN A 174 23.47 11.89 -0.48
C GLN A 174 24.48 13.03 -0.37
#